data_e0dc7a3177e87c7f90e4c4fa5434fbae
#
_entry.id   e0dc7a3177e87c7f90e4c4fa5434fbae
#
_cell.length_a   1.000
_cell.length_b   1.000
_cell.length_c   1.000
_cell.angle_alpha   90.00
_cell.angle_beta   90.00
_cell.angle_gamma   90.00
#
_symmetry.space_group_name_H-M   'P 1'
#
loop_
_entity.id
_entity.type
_entity.pdbx_description
1 polymer ?
#
loop_
_entity_poly.entity_id
_entity_poly.type
_entity_poly.pdbx_seq_one_letter_code
_entity_poly.pdbx_strand_id
1 'polypeptide(L)'
;MRILLLLLFLFSNISYASDSHTIRLLSTTSTRDSGLLEYLLPNFEQKYNVKVHVIALGTGQALQSAQKCNGDILLTHAPNLEKEFIYKGYGISRNKVMYNDFVVIGPKHDPADIQSLKSIINVFERIYVTNSLFISRGDGSGTNISENKIWNATSINPNNYSGEWY
;
A
#
# COMPACT_ATOMS: atom_id res chain seq x y z
N MET A 1 15.75 73.33 25.32
CA MET A 1 14.69 72.40 25.02
C MET A 1 15.29 71.25 24.18
N ARG A 2 15.70 70.14 24.85
CA ARG A 2 16.40 69.04 24.21
C ARG A 2 15.35 67.95 23.90
N ILE A 3 15.08 67.77 22.63
CA ILE A 3 14.19 66.69 22.13
C ILE A 3 14.99 65.41 22.13
N LEU A 4 14.65 64.48 23.02
CA LEU A 4 15.19 63.14 23.11
C LEU A 4 14.44 62.26 22.10
N LEU A 5 15.09 61.94 20.96
CA LEU A 5 14.55 61.00 19.97
C LEU A 5 14.75 59.56 20.49
N LEU A 6 13.69 58.95 20.98
CA LEU A 6 13.67 57.55 21.35
C LEU A 6 13.49 56.71 20.06
N LEU A 7 14.60 56.17 19.54
CA LEU A 7 14.60 55.18 18.48
C LEU A 7 14.14 53.83 19.08
N LEU A 8 12.85 53.51 18.93
CA LEU A 8 12.31 52.18 19.20
C LEU A 8 12.77 51.24 18.10
N PHE A 9 13.83 50.47 18.34
CA PHE A 9 14.19 49.33 17.52
C PHE A 9 13.14 48.25 17.74
N LEU A 10 12.14 48.22 16.89
CA LEU A 10 11.26 47.04 16.70
C LEU A 10 12.10 45.93 16.11
N PHE A 11 12.63 45.06 16.97
CA PHE A 11 13.13 43.75 16.55
C PHE A 11 11.93 42.95 16.03
N SER A 12 11.63 43.05 14.75
CA SER A 12 10.79 42.14 14.05
C SER A 12 11.47 40.77 14.09
N ASN A 13 11.05 39.90 14.99
CA ASN A 13 11.37 38.49 14.91
C ASN A 13 10.74 37.97 13.61
N ILE A 14 11.50 37.99 12.53
CA ILE A 14 11.18 37.27 11.30
C ILE A 14 11.33 35.82 11.67
N SER A 15 10.23 35.22 12.16
CA SER A 15 10.12 33.77 12.21
C SER A 15 10.18 33.29 10.77
N TYR A 16 11.35 32.81 10.36
CA TYR A 16 11.43 31.97 9.16
C TYR A 16 10.57 30.74 9.47
N ALA A 17 9.34 30.73 9.01
CA ALA A 17 8.57 29.52 8.88
C ALA A 17 9.43 28.63 7.99
N SER A 18 10.03 27.60 8.58
CA SER A 18 10.71 26.55 7.83
C SER A 18 9.61 25.92 6.95
N ASP A 19 9.64 26.24 5.67
CA ASP A 19 8.74 25.67 4.68
C ASP A 19 9.08 24.18 4.59
N SER A 20 8.46 23.39 5.45
CA SER A 20 8.65 21.94 5.43
C SER A 20 8.01 21.44 4.14
N HIS A 21 8.84 21.00 3.19
CA HIS A 21 8.36 20.39 1.97
C HIS A 21 7.48 19.19 2.32
N THR A 22 6.27 19.16 1.81
CA THR A 22 5.35 18.04 2.00
C THR A 22 5.51 17.04 0.86
N ILE A 23 5.76 15.78 1.22
CA ILE A 23 5.83 14.64 0.30
C ILE A 23 4.51 13.88 0.40
N ARG A 24 3.81 13.69 -0.71
CA ARG A 24 2.60 12.87 -0.79
C ARG A 24 2.98 11.44 -1.11
N LEU A 25 2.84 10.54 -0.12
CA LEU A 25 3.12 9.12 -0.24
C LEU A 25 1.82 8.37 -0.51
N LEU A 26 1.63 7.91 -1.74
CA LEU A 26 0.56 6.96 -2.09
C LEU A 26 0.98 5.54 -1.69
N SER A 27 0.21 4.92 -0.82
CA SER A 27 0.51 3.59 -0.34
C SER A 27 -0.76 2.74 -0.25
N THR A 28 -0.65 1.53 0.33
CA THR A 28 -1.78 0.64 0.49
C THR A 28 -2.31 0.66 1.93
N THR A 29 -3.60 0.34 2.08
CA THR A 29 -4.23 0.23 3.40
C THR A 29 -3.51 -0.80 4.26
N SER A 30 -3.12 -1.94 3.70
CA SER A 30 -2.36 -2.97 4.42
C SER A 30 -0.99 -2.48 4.91
N THR A 31 -0.30 -1.64 4.13
CA THR A 31 0.99 -1.04 4.55
C THR A 31 0.78 -0.04 5.69
N ARG A 32 -0.24 0.80 5.62
CA ARG A 32 -0.60 1.73 6.70
C ARG A 32 -0.96 0.95 7.98
N ASP A 33 -1.88 -0.02 7.85
CA ASP A 33 -2.45 -0.74 9.00
C ASP A 33 -1.44 -1.69 9.66
N SER A 34 -0.29 -1.96 9.02
CA SER A 34 0.82 -2.71 9.61
C SER A 34 1.61 -1.93 10.69
N GLY A 35 1.39 -0.61 10.82
CA GLY A 35 2.16 0.27 11.71
C GLY A 35 3.55 0.65 11.17
N LEU A 36 3.95 0.12 10.00
CA LEU A 36 5.29 0.37 9.44
C LEU A 36 5.56 1.86 9.22
N LEU A 37 4.60 2.57 8.63
CA LEU A 37 4.76 4.00 8.31
C LEU A 37 4.77 4.86 9.57
N GLU A 38 3.96 4.53 10.57
CA GLU A 38 3.96 5.21 11.87
C GLU A 38 5.30 5.07 12.59
N TYR A 39 5.97 3.95 12.41
CA TYR A 39 7.29 3.71 12.99
C TYR A 39 8.41 4.44 12.23
N LEU A 40 8.39 4.43 10.91
CA LEU A 40 9.50 4.95 10.08
C LEU A 40 9.44 6.47 9.87
N LEU A 41 8.25 7.04 9.64
CA LEU A 41 8.13 8.41 9.16
C LEU A 41 8.60 9.48 10.15
N PRO A 42 8.38 9.38 11.47
CA PRO A 42 8.82 10.43 12.40
C PRO A 42 10.33 10.70 12.34
N ASN A 43 11.14 9.65 12.29
CA ASN A 43 12.59 9.79 12.19
C ASN A 43 13.02 10.36 10.83
N PHE A 44 12.35 9.96 9.77
CA PHE A 44 12.61 10.47 8.43
C PHE A 44 12.25 11.96 8.32
N GLU A 45 11.06 12.33 8.77
CA GLU A 45 10.56 13.71 8.75
C GLU A 45 11.49 14.66 9.54
N GLN A 46 11.90 14.24 10.73
CA GLN A 46 12.83 15.00 11.57
C GLN A 46 14.20 15.13 10.90
N LYS A 47 14.74 14.04 10.36
CA LYS A 47 16.08 14.02 9.76
C LYS A 47 16.19 14.91 8.53
N TYR A 48 15.15 14.95 7.72
CA TYR A 48 15.18 15.66 6.43
C TYR A 48 14.36 16.95 6.42
N ASN A 49 13.77 17.33 7.57
CA ASN A 49 12.91 18.53 7.70
C ASN A 49 11.80 18.57 6.64
N VAL A 50 11.11 17.43 6.47
CA VAL A 50 9.99 17.26 5.54
C VAL A 50 8.77 16.74 6.27
N LYS A 51 7.59 16.90 5.69
CA LYS A 51 6.36 16.23 6.12
C LYS A 51 5.95 15.19 5.10
N VAL A 52 5.50 14.01 5.56
CA VAL A 52 5.00 12.96 4.68
C VAL A 52 3.50 12.79 4.90
N HIS A 53 2.73 13.16 3.88
CA HIS A 53 1.29 12.93 3.88
C HIS A 53 1.00 11.57 3.24
N VAL A 54 0.57 10.62 4.08
CA VAL A 54 0.26 9.25 3.65
C VAL A 54 -1.18 9.17 3.15
N ILE A 55 -1.35 8.74 1.91
CA ILE A 55 -2.65 8.49 1.26
C ILE A 55 -2.74 6.99 1.02
N ALA A 56 -3.48 6.29 1.89
CA ALA A 56 -3.62 4.84 1.84
C ALA A 56 -4.88 4.43 1.06
N LEU A 57 -4.69 3.65 -0.01
CA LEU A 57 -5.71 3.22 -0.96
C LEU A 57 -5.55 1.71 -1.25
N GLY A 58 -6.44 1.14 -2.05
CA GLY A 58 -6.14 -0.15 -2.71
C GLY A 58 -5.05 0.02 -3.77
N THR A 59 -4.25 -1.03 -4.04
CA THR A 59 -3.10 -0.94 -4.97
C THR A 59 -3.49 -0.35 -6.33
N GLY A 60 -4.60 -0.80 -6.93
CA GLY A 60 -5.08 -0.29 -8.21
C GLY A 60 -5.45 1.19 -8.15
N GLN A 61 -6.13 1.62 -7.09
CA GLN A 61 -6.51 3.02 -6.86
C GLN A 61 -5.29 3.91 -6.61
N ALA A 62 -4.28 3.40 -5.87
CA ALA A 62 -3.03 4.13 -5.62
C ALA A 62 -2.29 4.40 -6.95
N LEU A 63 -2.18 3.39 -7.82
CA LEU A 63 -1.59 3.53 -9.15
C LEU A 63 -2.37 4.53 -10.03
N GLN A 64 -3.71 4.45 -10.06
CA GLN A 64 -4.55 5.39 -10.80
C GLN A 64 -4.42 6.83 -10.27
N SER A 65 -4.30 6.99 -8.96
CA SER A 65 -4.09 8.30 -8.33
C SER A 65 -2.73 8.89 -8.70
N ALA A 66 -1.69 8.05 -8.71
CA ALA A 66 -0.34 8.45 -9.12
C ALA A 66 -0.27 8.85 -10.61
N GLN A 67 -1.01 8.17 -11.50
CA GLN A 67 -1.13 8.57 -12.92
C GLN A 67 -1.68 9.99 -13.10
N LYS A 68 -2.49 10.45 -12.14
CA LYS A 68 -3.06 11.81 -12.12
C LYS A 68 -2.18 12.82 -11.36
N CYS A 69 -0.94 12.46 -11.05
CA CYS A 69 0.01 13.27 -10.29
C CYS A 69 -0.48 13.66 -8.88
N ASN A 70 -1.32 12.85 -8.26
CA ASN A 70 -1.82 13.09 -6.90
C ASN A 70 -0.86 12.60 -5.80
N GLY A 71 0.33 12.14 -6.16
CA GLY A 71 1.37 11.69 -5.24
C GLY A 71 2.76 11.86 -5.84
N ASP A 72 3.73 12.01 -4.96
CA ASP A 72 5.13 12.22 -5.31
C ASP A 72 5.92 10.90 -5.24
N ILE A 73 5.49 10.00 -4.34
CA ILE A 73 6.05 8.67 -4.15
C ILE A 73 4.92 7.65 -4.09
N LEU A 74 5.16 6.47 -4.68
CA LEU A 74 4.25 5.34 -4.67
C LEU A 74 4.94 4.15 -3.96
N LEU A 75 4.34 3.63 -2.88
CA LEU A 75 4.80 2.44 -2.17
C LEU A 75 3.70 1.38 -2.21
N THR A 76 3.88 0.40 -3.08
CA THR A 76 2.91 -0.67 -3.34
C THR A 76 3.58 -2.05 -3.36
N HIS A 77 2.81 -3.10 -3.57
CA HIS A 77 3.29 -4.49 -3.57
C HIS A 77 2.75 -5.31 -4.75
N ALA A 78 2.64 -4.69 -5.93
CA ALA A 78 2.21 -5.33 -7.18
C ALA A 78 3.26 -5.16 -8.28
N PRO A 79 4.36 -5.94 -8.24
CA PRO A 79 5.54 -5.73 -9.10
C PRO A 79 5.25 -5.63 -10.59
N ASN A 80 4.27 -6.36 -11.11
CA ASN A 80 3.94 -6.33 -12.53
C ASN A 80 3.25 -5.01 -12.92
N LEU A 81 2.30 -4.56 -12.10
CA LEU A 81 1.61 -3.27 -12.31
C LEU A 81 2.57 -2.09 -12.14
N GLU A 82 3.50 -2.19 -11.20
CA GLU A 82 4.55 -1.18 -10.98
C GLU A 82 5.50 -1.07 -12.18
N LYS A 83 5.91 -2.22 -12.76
CA LYS A 83 6.72 -2.24 -13.98
C LYS A 83 5.99 -1.62 -15.16
N GLU A 84 4.71 -1.94 -15.32
CA GLU A 84 3.85 -1.38 -16.36
C GLU A 84 3.69 0.14 -16.19
N PHE A 85 3.54 0.61 -14.95
CA PHE A 85 3.44 2.02 -14.60
C PHE A 85 4.70 2.79 -15.04
N ILE A 86 5.89 2.25 -14.78
CA ILE A 86 7.16 2.83 -15.25
C ILE A 86 7.27 2.77 -16.76
N TYR A 87 6.96 1.62 -17.39
CA TYR A 87 7.03 1.44 -18.84
C TYR A 87 6.14 2.44 -19.60
N LYS A 88 4.98 2.77 -19.04
CA LYS A 88 4.06 3.79 -19.57
C LYS A 88 4.50 5.23 -19.32
N GLY A 89 5.62 5.46 -18.65
CA GLY A 89 6.17 6.79 -18.38
C GLY A 89 5.50 7.55 -17.24
N TYR A 90 4.69 6.88 -16.41
CA TYR A 90 4.05 7.51 -15.26
C TYR A 90 4.96 7.67 -14.04
N GLY A 91 6.11 7.04 -14.04
CA GLY A 91 7.11 7.14 -12.97
C GLY A 91 8.54 7.14 -13.52
N ILE A 92 9.45 7.72 -12.76
CA ILE A 92 10.86 7.89 -13.15
C ILE A 92 11.66 6.62 -12.89
N SER A 93 11.46 5.98 -11.74
CA SER A 93 12.22 4.81 -11.31
C SER A 93 11.39 3.90 -10.40
N ARG A 94 11.80 2.64 -10.33
CA ARG A 94 11.25 1.64 -9.44
C ARG A 94 12.35 0.96 -8.64
N ASN A 95 12.25 1.03 -7.32
CA ASN A 95 13.21 0.40 -6.41
C ASN A 95 12.50 -0.69 -5.59
N LYS A 96 13.19 -1.82 -5.37
CA LYS A 96 12.73 -2.83 -4.43
C LYS A 96 13.10 -2.36 -3.02
N VAL A 97 12.10 -2.30 -2.12
CA VAL A 97 12.30 -1.85 -0.74
C VAL A 97 12.33 -3.04 0.21
N MET A 98 11.31 -3.89 0.14
CA MET A 98 11.14 -5.06 1.00
C MET A 98 10.22 -6.07 0.32
N TYR A 99 10.04 -7.22 0.93
CA TYR A 99 9.04 -8.21 0.52
C TYR A 99 8.28 -8.70 1.76
N ASN A 100 7.10 -9.22 1.52
CA ASN A 100 6.30 -9.99 2.46
C ASN A 100 5.58 -11.08 1.71
N ASP A 101 5.17 -12.12 2.43
CA ASP A 101 4.43 -13.23 1.85
C ASP A 101 2.93 -13.08 2.09
N PHE A 102 2.14 -13.64 1.18
CA PHE A 102 0.72 -13.90 1.41
C PHE A 102 0.56 -15.31 1.96
N VAL A 103 -0.38 -15.47 2.88
CA VAL A 103 -0.69 -16.76 3.50
C VAL A 103 -2.18 -17.05 3.37
N VAL A 104 -2.53 -18.33 3.29
CA VAL A 104 -3.91 -18.80 3.44
C VAL A 104 -4.13 -19.13 4.90
N ILE A 105 -5.13 -18.54 5.51
CA ILE A 105 -5.50 -18.81 6.90
C ILE A 105 -6.92 -19.41 6.96
N GLY A 106 -7.15 -20.27 7.94
CA GLY A 106 -8.44 -20.92 8.14
C GLY A 106 -8.59 -21.50 9.54
N PRO A 107 -9.71 -22.18 9.81
CA PRO A 107 -9.95 -22.81 11.09
C PRO A 107 -8.95 -23.94 11.37
N LYS A 108 -8.65 -24.19 12.64
CA LYS A 108 -7.66 -25.23 13.06
C LYS A 108 -8.02 -26.64 12.62
N HIS A 109 -9.32 -26.93 12.43
CA HIS A 109 -9.78 -28.27 12.00
C HIS A 109 -9.63 -28.52 10.50
N ASP A 110 -9.09 -27.54 9.75
CA ASP A 110 -8.69 -27.65 8.35
C ASP A 110 -9.72 -28.33 7.45
N PRO A 111 -10.90 -27.73 7.23
CA PRO A 111 -12.00 -28.39 6.50
C PRO A 111 -11.65 -28.72 5.05
N ALA A 112 -10.69 -28.03 4.46
CA ALA A 112 -10.21 -28.29 3.11
C ALA A 112 -9.03 -29.27 3.06
N ASP A 113 -8.50 -29.72 4.20
CA ASP A 113 -7.32 -30.61 4.30
C ASP A 113 -6.12 -30.07 3.50
N ILE A 114 -5.78 -28.80 3.76
CA ILE A 114 -4.73 -28.06 3.01
C ILE A 114 -3.41 -27.97 3.77
N GLN A 115 -3.38 -28.21 5.07
CA GLN A 115 -2.23 -27.96 5.94
C GLN A 115 -0.96 -28.73 5.49
N SER A 116 -1.12 -29.92 4.90
CA SER A 116 -0.02 -30.73 4.41
C SER A 116 0.47 -30.36 3.01
N LEU A 117 -0.28 -29.51 2.28
CA LEU A 117 0.01 -29.19 0.89
C LEU A 117 1.13 -28.16 0.77
N LYS A 118 2.06 -28.38 -0.16
CA LYS A 118 3.22 -27.51 -0.41
C LYS A 118 3.01 -26.55 -1.58
N SER A 119 2.04 -26.84 -2.45
CA SER A 119 1.73 -26.01 -3.61
C SER A 119 0.49 -25.17 -3.35
N ILE A 120 0.61 -23.87 -3.55
CA ILE A 120 -0.53 -22.95 -3.42
C ILE A 120 -1.63 -23.28 -4.45
N ILE A 121 -1.26 -23.76 -5.62
CA ILE A 121 -2.21 -24.20 -6.64
C ILE A 121 -3.06 -25.37 -6.09
N ASN A 122 -2.41 -26.40 -5.54
CA ASN A 122 -3.10 -27.53 -4.97
C ASN A 122 -3.99 -27.14 -3.78
N VAL A 123 -3.59 -26.14 -3.00
CA VAL A 123 -4.41 -25.57 -1.91
C VAL A 123 -5.72 -25.01 -2.46
N PHE A 124 -5.66 -24.20 -3.50
CA PHE A 124 -6.84 -23.59 -4.10
C PHE A 124 -7.73 -24.64 -4.81
N GLU A 125 -7.14 -25.60 -5.51
CA GLU A 125 -7.87 -26.75 -6.09
C GLU A 125 -8.57 -27.57 -5.01
N ARG A 126 -7.93 -27.81 -3.87
CA ARG A 126 -8.51 -28.55 -2.75
C ARG A 126 -9.69 -27.80 -2.13
N ILE A 127 -9.59 -26.49 -1.92
CA ILE A 127 -10.68 -25.64 -1.45
C ILE A 127 -11.90 -25.77 -2.38
N TYR A 128 -11.68 -25.72 -3.70
CA TYR A 128 -12.73 -25.92 -4.69
C TYR A 128 -13.37 -27.32 -4.61
N VAL A 129 -12.56 -28.38 -4.63
CA VAL A 129 -13.05 -29.77 -4.62
C VAL A 129 -13.84 -30.10 -3.35
N THR A 130 -13.46 -29.54 -2.23
CA THR A 130 -14.14 -29.75 -0.93
C THR A 130 -15.30 -28.78 -0.70
N ASN A 131 -15.55 -27.84 -1.61
CA ASN A 131 -16.50 -26.74 -1.41
C ASN A 131 -16.31 -26.01 -0.07
N SER A 132 -15.06 -25.91 0.38
CA SER A 132 -14.74 -25.21 1.63
C SER A 132 -14.89 -23.70 1.45
N LEU A 133 -15.56 -23.06 2.41
CA LEU A 133 -15.84 -21.63 2.35
C LEU A 133 -14.54 -20.83 2.17
N PHE A 134 -14.48 -20.02 1.13
CA PHE A 134 -13.38 -19.12 0.83
C PHE A 134 -13.86 -17.67 0.85
N ILE A 135 -13.15 -16.79 1.53
CA ILE A 135 -13.49 -15.38 1.63
C ILE A 135 -12.50 -14.57 0.80
N SER A 136 -12.99 -14.09 -0.33
CA SER A 136 -12.24 -13.16 -1.19
C SER A 136 -12.32 -11.72 -0.67
N ARG A 137 -11.28 -10.95 -0.95
CA ARG A 137 -11.30 -9.49 -0.72
C ARG A 137 -12.19 -8.76 -1.74
N GLY A 138 -12.19 -9.18 -2.99
CA GLY A 138 -13.02 -8.60 -4.05
C GLY A 138 -12.83 -7.11 -4.34
N ASP A 139 -11.74 -6.48 -3.84
CA ASP A 139 -11.58 -5.02 -3.74
C ASP A 139 -10.45 -4.45 -4.62
N GLY A 140 -9.81 -5.25 -5.46
CA GLY A 140 -8.66 -4.85 -6.26
C GLY A 140 -7.38 -4.56 -5.45
N SER A 141 -7.34 -4.94 -4.18
CA SER A 141 -6.14 -4.86 -3.34
C SER A 141 -5.03 -5.79 -3.84
N GLY A 142 -3.82 -5.63 -3.33
CA GLY A 142 -2.71 -6.55 -3.63
C GLY A 142 -3.02 -8.00 -3.25
N THR A 143 -3.78 -8.23 -2.18
CA THR A 143 -4.27 -9.55 -1.77
C THR A 143 -5.22 -10.13 -2.83
N ASN A 144 -6.20 -9.35 -3.27
CA ASN A 144 -7.16 -9.76 -4.28
C ASN A 144 -6.50 -10.01 -5.66
N ILE A 145 -5.52 -9.18 -6.02
CA ILE A 145 -4.73 -9.39 -7.25
C ILE A 145 -3.95 -10.71 -7.18
N SER A 146 -3.34 -11.02 -6.02
CA SER A 146 -2.61 -12.28 -5.82
C SER A 146 -3.53 -13.49 -5.82
N GLU A 147 -4.67 -13.40 -5.17
CA GLU A 147 -5.73 -14.41 -5.17
C GLU A 147 -6.17 -14.74 -6.59
N ASN A 148 -6.60 -13.74 -7.37
CA ASN A 148 -7.05 -13.91 -8.74
C ASN A 148 -5.98 -14.54 -9.64
N LYS A 149 -4.70 -14.20 -9.41
CA LYS A 149 -3.59 -14.83 -10.13
C LYS A 149 -3.50 -16.33 -9.83
N ILE A 150 -3.74 -16.75 -8.60
CA ILE A 150 -3.70 -18.16 -8.22
C ILE A 150 -4.91 -18.89 -8.82
N TRP A 151 -6.12 -18.35 -8.71
CA TRP A 151 -7.33 -18.93 -9.34
C TRP A 151 -7.14 -19.11 -10.86
N ASN A 152 -6.60 -18.12 -11.54
CA ASN A 152 -6.31 -18.22 -12.98
C ASN A 152 -5.31 -19.35 -13.30
N ALA A 153 -4.37 -19.63 -12.40
CA ALA A 153 -3.41 -20.72 -12.58
C ALA A 153 -4.02 -22.10 -12.35
N THR A 154 -5.11 -22.21 -11.61
CA THR A 154 -5.89 -23.47 -11.45
C THR A 154 -6.85 -23.72 -12.62
N SER A 155 -7.08 -22.74 -13.50
CA SER A 155 -8.13 -22.77 -14.52
C SER A 155 -9.56 -22.83 -13.95
N ILE A 156 -9.74 -22.59 -12.66
CA ILE A 156 -11.04 -22.52 -11.99
C ILE A 156 -11.48 -21.05 -11.94
N ASN A 157 -12.70 -20.77 -12.37
CA ASN A 157 -13.30 -19.45 -12.17
C ASN A 157 -14.20 -19.48 -10.92
N PRO A 158 -13.74 -18.96 -9.77
CA PRO A 158 -14.48 -19.04 -8.53
C PRO A 158 -15.78 -18.21 -8.57
N ASN A 159 -15.85 -17.18 -9.41
CA ASN A 159 -17.06 -16.34 -9.53
C ASN A 159 -18.30 -17.11 -9.99
N ASN A 160 -18.12 -18.28 -10.63
CA ASN A 160 -19.24 -19.14 -10.98
C ASN A 160 -19.92 -19.77 -9.74
N TYR A 161 -19.32 -19.65 -8.57
CA TYR A 161 -19.76 -20.22 -7.29
C TYR A 161 -19.97 -19.15 -6.22
N SER A 162 -20.15 -17.90 -6.66
CA SER A 162 -20.38 -16.75 -5.78
C SER A 162 -21.68 -16.91 -5.01
N GLY A 163 -21.61 -16.79 -3.69
CA GLY A 163 -22.75 -17.01 -2.80
C GLY A 163 -22.93 -18.46 -2.37
N GLU A 164 -22.08 -19.41 -2.82
CA GLU A 164 -22.00 -20.79 -2.35
C GLU A 164 -20.82 -20.94 -1.39
N TRP A 165 -19.65 -21.30 -1.91
CA TRP A 165 -18.42 -21.41 -1.13
C TRP A 165 -17.42 -20.27 -1.40
N TYR A 166 -17.69 -19.42 -2.40
CA TYR A 166 -16.83 -18.29 -2.79
C TYR A 166 -17.59 -16.96 -2.72
#